data_e8b99d1f771c86ebfdef1bc77985d9a6
#
_entry.id   e8b99d1f771c86ebfdef1bc77985d9a6
#
_cell.length_a   1.000
_cell.length_b   1.000
_cell.length_c   1.000
_cell.angle_alpha   90.00
_cell.angle_beta   90.00
_cell.angle_gamma   90.00
#
_symmetry.space_group_name_H-M   'P 1'
#
loop_
_entity.id
_entity.type
_entity.pdbx_description
1 polymer ?
#
loop_
_entity_poly.entity_id
_entity_poly.type
_entity_poly.pdbx_seq_one_letter_code
_entity_poly.pdbx_strand_id
1 'polypeptide(L)'
;MYYEHRVRLAGIDVDGRGYCKASALLNHLQVAATLAAEEGGFGRDVLIERYRAFWMLARSWYRLSRPLHWEDDILIRTWHRGNNGAKSYRDYDIYANGQRVGESVASWILANLDTHKLMRLSGVEEMATTSGGSLCKTITLSKLRAPKELHEAECRLMRYSDTDINGHVNNTRYADFACDALDMVGLEEDRFLSSMQIGYLAECRPGEYITMETGALEEGRYVRGLDKMGKPRFEASLIFGKVSP
;
A
#
# COMPACT_ATOMS: atom_id res chain seq x y z
N MET A 1 -7.06 -21.65 -0.58
CA MET A 1 -5.73 -21.69 -1.24
C MET A 1 -5.12 -20.31 -1.11
N TYR A 2 -3.83 -20.16 -0.90
CA TYR A 2 -3.10 -18.90 -0.84
C TYR A 2 -1.92 -18.97 -1.80
N TYR A 3 -1.49 -17.80 -2.30
CA TYR A 3 -0.29 -17.63 -3.08
C TYR A 3 0.88 -17.29 -2.15
N GLU A 4 2.07 -17.81 -2.42
CA GLU A 4 3.31 -17.51 -1.67
C GLU A 4 4.30 -16.76 -2.56
N HIS A 5 4.76 -15.62 -2.05
CA HIS A 5 5.85 -14.85 -2.64
C HIS A 5 7.03 -14.81 -1.66
N ARG A 6 8.21 -15.21 -2.13
CA ARG A 6 9.44 -15.24 -1.33
C ARG A 6 10.42 -14.23 -1.88
N VAL A 7 11.01 -13.47 -0.98
CA VAL A 7 12.05 -12.49 -1.32
C VAL A 7 13.00 -12.31 -0.16
N ARG A 8 14.29 -12.13 -0.45
CA ARG A 8 15.30 -11.69 0.52
C ARG A 8 15.46 -10.18 0.39
N LEU A 9 15.35 -9.44 1.50
CA LEU A 9 15.46 -7.99 1.49
C LEU A 9 16.87 -7.55 1.07
N ALA A 10 16.92 -6.76 0.01
CA ALA A 10 18.15 -6.22 -0.56
C ALA A 10 18.50 -4.85 0.07
N GLY A 11 19.72 -4.38 -0.11
CA GLY A 11 20.16 -3.08 0.40
C GLY A 11 19.30 -1.90 -0.07
N ILE A 12 18.68 -2.00 -1.25
CA ILE A 12 17.75 -0.96 -1.76
C ILE A 12 16.41 -0.93 -1.00
N ASP A 13 16.01 -2.05 -0.40
CA ASP A 13 14.74 -2.19 0.31
C ASP A 13 14.78 -1.59 1.71
N VAL A 14 15.97 -1.28 2.24
CA VAL A 14 16.15 -0.83 3.63
C VAL A 14 16.60 0.63 3.72
N ASP A 15 16.35 1.23 4.88
CA ASP A 15 16.86 2.57 5.25
C ASP A 15 18.29 2.52 5.80
N GLY A 16 18.82 3.67 6.21
CA GLY A 16 20.18 3.78 6.79
C GLY A 16 20.37 3.05 8.11
N ARG A 17 19.30 2.59 8.77
CA ARG A 17 19.33 1.76 9.99
C ARG A 17 19.23 0.26 9.67
N GLY A 18 19.11 -0.09 8.39
CA GLY A 18 18.90 -1.46 7.94
C GLY A 18 17.45 -1.95 8.11
N TYR A 19 16.46 -1.06 8.32
CA TYR A 19 15.05 -1.41 8.43
C TYR A 19 14.35 -1.28 7.08
N CYS A 20 13.48 -2.26 6.77
CA CYS A 20 12.72 -2.25 5.53
C CYS A 20 11.86 -0.98 5.41
N LYS A 21 12.04 -0.25 4.30
CA LYS A 21 11.22 0.91 3.97
C LYS A 21 9.77 0.51 3.73
N ALA A 22 8.83 1.37 4.11
CA ALA A 22 7.41 1.14 3.87
C ALA A 22 7.09 0.92 2.39
N SER A 23 7.71 1.70 1.50
CA SER A 23 7.56 1.56 0.05
C SER A 23 8.04 0.21 -0.46
N ALA A 24 9.15 -0.32 0.05
CA ALA A 24 9.67 -1.63 -0.33
C ALA A 24 8.72 -2.76 0.11
N LEU A 25 8.23 -2.72 1.36
CA LEU A 25 7.24 -3.69 1.82
C LEU A 25 5.96 -3.64 0.97
N LEU A 26 5.42 -2.44 0.71
CA LEU A 26 4.23 -2.28 -0.13
C LEU A 26 4.46 -2.77 -1.56
N ASN A 27 5.68 -2.59 -2.11
CA ASN A 27 6.05 -3.12 -3.41
C ASN A 27 6.01 -4.66 -3.42
N HIS A 28 6.60 -5.32 -2.44
CA HIS A 28 6.56 -6.79 -2.34
C HIS A 28 5.14 -7.32 -2.16
N LEU A 29 4.28 -6.62 -1.39
CA LEU A 29 2.86 -6.96 -1.25
C LEU A 29 2.12 -6.79 -2.60
N GLN A 30 2.41 -5.74 -3.35
CA GLN A 30 1.82 -5.50 -4.67
C GLN A 30 2.27 -6.55 -5.70
N VAL A 31 3.55 -6.91 -5.71
CA VAL A 31 4.08 -8.00 -6.56
C VAL A 31 3.38 -9.31 -6.24
N ALA A 32 3.27 -9.67 -4.96
CA ALA A 32 2.55 -10.87 -4.54
C ALA A 32 1.08 -10.87 -4.98
N ALA A 33 0.40 -9.71 -4.93
CA ALA A 33 -0.98 -9.56 -5.41
C ALA A 33 -1.10 -9.75 -6.91
N THR A 34 -0.17 -9.17 -7.69
CA THR A 34 -0.14 -9.27 -9.14
C THR A 34 0.06 -10.71 -9.59
N LEU A 35 1.08 -11.38 -9.07
CA LEU A 35 1.37 -12.78 -9.40
C LEU A 35 0.23 -13.73 -8.98
N ALA A 36 -0.38 -13.49 -7.81
CA ALA A 36 -1.56 -14.24 -7.38
C ALA A 36 -2.79 -14.02 -8.29
N ALA A 37 -2.96 -12.81 -8.83
CA ALA A 37 -4.03 -12.52 -9.76
C ALA A 37 -3.78 -13.17 -11.13
N GLU A 38 -2.53 -13.19 -11.60
CA GLU A 38 -2.12 -13.87 -12.83
C GLU A 38 -2.36 -15.37 -12.74
N GLU A 39 -1.90 -16.03 -11.66
CA GLU A 39 -2.14 -17.46 -11.42
C GLU A 39 -3.63 -17.78 -11.32
N GLY A 40 -4.43 -16.87 -10.75
CA GLY A 40 -5.89 -17.00 -10.65
C GLY A 40 -6.66 -16.70 -11.94
N GLY A 41 -5.99 -16.33 -13.05
CA GLY A 41 -6.62 -16.00 -14.32
C GLY A 41 -7.27 -14.59 -14.37
N PHE A 42 -6.88 -13.70 -13.47
CA PHE A 42 -7.36 -12.31 -13.37
C PHE A 42 -6.23 -11.28 -13.46
N GLY A 43 -5.14 -11.68 -14.10
CA GLY A 43 -4.02 -10.79 -14.38
C GLY A 43 -4.43 -9.65 -15.32
N ARG A 44 -3.53 -8.67 -15.44
CA ARG A 44 -3.75 -7.43 -16.18
C ARG A 44 -4.23 -7.67 -17.62
N ASP A 45 -3.57 -8.56 -18.35
CA ASP A 45 -3.86 -8.79 -19.77
C ASP A 45 -5.25 -9.40 -19.97
N VAL A 46 -5.61 -10.39 -19.14
CA VAL A 46 -6.95 -11.00 -19.16
C VAL A 46 -8.03 -9.97 -18.87
N LEU A 47 -7.82 -9.08 -17.89
CA LEU A 47 -8.79 -8.03 -17.58
C LEU A 47 -8.95 -7.03 -18.72
N ILE A 48 -7.86 -6.64 -19.37
CA ILE A 48 -7.90 -5.73 -20.52
C ILE A 48 -8.63 -6.38 -21.71
N GLU A 49 -8.24 -7.59 -22.07
CA GLU A 49 -8.75 -8.27 -23.27
C GLU A 49 -10.22 -8.70 -23.14
N ARG A 50 -10.59 -9.29 -21.99
CA ARG A 50 -11.94 -9.85 -21.80
C ARG A 50 -12.96 -8.86 -21.30
N TYR A 51 -12.52 -7.92 -20.42
CA TYR A 51 -13.45 -7.08 -19.65
C TYR A 51 -13.27 -5.58 -19.93
N ARG A 52 -12.26 -5.17 -20.72
CA ARG A 52 -11.88 -3.76 -20.90
C ARG A 52 -11.74 -3.07 -19.55
N ALA A 53 -11.06 -3.72 -18.60
CA ALA A 53 -11.00 -3.31 -17.21
C ALA A 53 -9.57 -3.40 -16.67
N PHE A 54 -9.32 -2.70 -15.56
CA PHE A 54 -8.08 -2.78 -14.82
C PHE A 54 -8.32 -2.58 -13.33
N TRP A 55 -7.42 -3.15 -12.52
CA TRP A 55 -7.45 -2.97 -11.08
C TRP A 55 -6.83 -1.64 -10.67
N MET A 56 -7.54 -0.90 -9.81
CA MET A 56 -7.02 0.27 -9.12
C MET A 56 -6.91 -0.05 -7.63
N LEU A 57 -5.75 0.20 -7.04
CA LEU A 57 -5.56 0.11 -5.60
C LEU A 57 -6.25 1.31 -4.95
N ALA A 58 -7.24 1.06 -4.11
CA ALA A 58 -7.97 2.12 -3.42
C ALA A 58 -7.38 2.42 -2.05
N ARG A 59 -7.00 1.37 -1.31
CA ARG A 59 -6.35 1.48 0.01
C ARG A 59 -5.43 0.30 0.25
N SER A 60 -4.37 0.55 0.99
CA SER A 60 -3.51 -0.48 1.55
C SER A 60 -3.26 -0.20 3.04
N TRP A 61 -3.07 -1.24 3.81
CA TRP A 61 -2.70 -1.17 5.21
C TRP A 61 -1.81 -2.35 5.56
N TYR A 62 -0.82 -2.11 6.40
CA TYR A 62 -0.05 -3.18 7.02
C TYR A 62 0.23 -2.90 8.50
N ARG A 63 0.53 -3.95 9.25
CA ARG A 63 1.03 -3.90 10.62
C ARG A 63 2.13 -4.93 10.80
N LEU A 64 3.21 -4.51 11.45
CA LEU A 64 4.36 -5.33 11.84
C LEU A 64 4.52 -5.34 13.35
N SER A 65 4.88 -6.47 13.92
CA SER A 65 5.21 -6.64 15.35
C SER A 65 6.68 -6.30 15.67
N ARG A 66 7.56 -6.31 14.67
CA ARG A 66 8.94 -5.91 14.72
C ARG A 66 9.38 -5.32 13.38
N PRO A 67 10.48 -4.55 13.32
CA PRO A 67 11.05 -4.15 12.03
C PRO A 67 11.49 -5.38 11.24
N LEU A 68 11.43 -5.27 9.91
CA LEU A 68 12.07 -6.19 8.98
C LEU A 68 13.47 -5.66 8.69
N HIS A 69 14.46 -6.53 8.69
CA HIS A 69 15.87 -6.14 8.58
C HIS A 69 16.44 -6.50 7.22
N TRP A 70 17.51 -5.81 6.87
CA TRP A 70 18.34 -6.20 5.73
C TRP A 70 18.69 -7.69 5.81
N GLU A 71 18.61 -8.35 4.67
CA GLU A 71 18.83 -9.80 4.50
C GLU A 71 17.78 -10.73 5.17
N ASP A 72 16.71 -10.21 5.78
CA ASP A 72 15.60 -11.07 6.20
C ASP A 72 15.02 -11.83 4.98
N ASP A 73 14.79 -13.13 5.16
CA ASP A 73 14.04 -13.95 4.22
C ASP A 73 12.55 -13.77 4.45
N ILE A 74 11.90 -13.02 3.58
CA ILE A 74 10.50 -12.67 3.67
C ILE A 74 9.65 -13.67 2.89
N LEU A 75 8.60 -14.19 3.53
CA LEU A 75 7.52 -14.92 2.88
C LEU A 75 6.22 -14.14 3.05
N ILE A 76 5.61 -13.77 1.95
CA ILE A 76 4.28 -13.15 1.89
C ILE A 76 3.29 -14.21 1.41
N ARG A 77 2.30 -14.53 2.25
CA ARG A 77 1.13 -15.33 1.86
C ARG A 77 -0.03 -14.41 1.60
N THR A 78 -0.68 -14.56 0.45
CA THR A 78 -1.80 -13.69 0.08
C THR A 78 -2.95 -14.49 -0.52
N TRP A 79 -4.18 -14.00 -0.30
CA TRP A 79 -5.41 -14.59 -0.83
C TRP A 79 -6.48 -13.52 -1.04
N HIS A 80 -7.38 -13.80 -1.95
CA HIS A 80 -8.57 -12.98 -2.11
C HIS A 80 -9.53 -13.25 -0.96
N ARG A 81 -9.89 -12.21 -0.19
CA ARG A 81 -10.84 -12.33 0.94
C ARG A 81 -12.29 -12.44 0.46
N GLY A 82 -12.63 -11.73 -0.60
CA GLY A 82 -13.96 -11.55 -1.14
C GLY A 82 -14.26 -10.10 -1.50
N ASN A 83 -15.47 -9.88 -1.96
CA ASN A 83 -15.95 -8.60 -2.45
C ASN A 83 -16.95 -7.99 -1.47
N ASN A 84 -16.97 -6.65 -1.40
CA ASN A 84 -18.00 -5.89 -0.69
C ASN A 84 -18.38 -4.67 -1.54
N GLY A 85 -19.51 -4.74 -2.21
CA GLY A 85 -19.96 -3.75 -3.18
C GLY A 85 -19.01 -3.67 -4.39
N ALA A 86 -18.44 -2.50 -4.64
CA ALA A 86 -17.47 -2.27 -5.72
C ALA A 86 -16.01 -2.55 -5.31
N LYS A 87 -15.76 -3.02 -4.09
CA LYS A 87 -14.41 -3.27 -3.56
C LYS A 87 -14.12 -4.76 -3.47
N SER A 88 -12.96 -5.14 -3.95
CA SER A 88 -12.34 -6.44 -3.77
C SER A 88 -11.26 -6.34 -2.70
N TYR A 89 -11.23 -7.25 -1.75
CA TYR A 89 -10.27 -7.27 -0.66
C TYR A 89 -9.28 -8.41 -0.82
N ARG A 90 -8.03 -8.11 -0.53
CA ARG A 90 -6.93 -9.07 -0.50
C ARG A 90 -6.22 -8.96 0.83
N ASP A 91 -5.99 -10.10 1.45
CA ASP A 91 -5.30 -10.23 2.73
C ASP A 91 -3.91 -10.80 2.55
N TYR A 92 -3.06 -10.51 3.51
CA TYR A 92 -1.68 -10.98 3.52
C TYR A 92 -1.24 -11.33 4.93
N ASP A 93 -0.50 -12.45 5.06
CA ASP A 93 0.37 -12.72 6.19
C ASP A 93 1.82 -12.48 5.78
N ILE A 94 2.59 -11.88 6.68
CA ILE A 94 3.99 -11.53 6.46
C ILE A 94 4.84 -12.33 7.45
N TYR A 95 5.77 -13.10 6.92
CA TYR A 95 6.73 -13.87 7.69
C TYR A 95 8.14 -13.36 7.39
N ALA A 96 9.00 -13.33 8.41
CA ALA A 96 10.42 -13.06 8.27
C ALA A 96 11.19 -14.17 8.99
N ASN A 97 12.14 -14.80 8.28
CA ASN A 97 12.93 -15.92 8.79
C ASN A 97 12.06 -17.05 9.40
N GLY A 98 10.95 -17.36 8.75
CA GLY A 98 10.01 -18.41 9.17
C GLY A 98 9.03 -18.01 10.28
N GLN A 99 9.14 -16.84 10.89
CA GLN A 99 8.23 -16.35 11.93
C GLN A 99 7.21 -15.38 11.34
N ARG A 100 5.93 -15.50 11.72
CA ARG A 100 4.91 -14.52 11.37
C ARG A 100 5.16 -13.22 12.12
N VAL A 101 5.41 -12.16 11.40
CA VAL A 101 5.78 -10.84 11.95
C VAL A 101 4.80 -9.74 11.58
N GLY A 102 3.82 -10.03 10.72
CA GLY A 102 2.88 -9.00 10.32
C GLY A 102 1.73 -9.51 9.46
N GLU A 103 0.89 -8.57 9.11
CA GLU A 103 -0.29 -8.76 8.28
C GLU A 103 -0.58 -7.51 7.46
N SER A 104 -1.33 -7.67 6.39
CA SER A 104 -1.72 -6.56 5.52
C SER A 104 -3.08 -6.80 4.89
N VAL A 105 -3.74 -5.72 4.53
CA VAL A 105 -4.99 -5.71 3.75
C VAL A 105 -4.86 -4.70 2.63
N ALA A 106 -5.28 -5.08 1.44
CA ALA A 106 -5.47 -4.17 0.32
C ALA A 106 -6.92 -4.20 -0.15
N SER A 107 -7.46 -3.04 -0.49
CA SER A 107 -8.75 -2.93 -1.17
C SER A 107 -8.56 -2.39 -2.57
N TRP A 108 -9.11 -3.12 -3.52
CA TRP A 108 -9.04 -2.84 -4.94
C TRP A 108 -10.41 -2.48 -5.49
N ILE A 109 -10.45 -1.68 -6.51
CA ILE A 109 -11.63 -1.37 -7.29
C ILE A 109 -11.35 -1.68 -8.76
N LEU A 110 -12.38 -2.14 -9.46
CA LEU A 110 -12.30 -2.39 -10.88
C LEU A 110 -12.78 -1.16 -11.63
N ALA A 111 -12.01 -0.69 -12.59
CA ALA A 111 -12.35 0.44 -13.45
C ALA A 111 -12.34 0.04 -14.92
N ASN A 112 -13.23 0.65 -15.69
CA ASN A 112 -13.25 0.50 -17.13
C ASN A 112 -12.07 1.24 -17.77
N LEU A 113 -11.39 0.59 -18.69
CA LEU A 113 -10.15 1.08 -19.32
C LEU A 113 -10.36 2.39 -20.11
N ASP A 114 -11.51 2.54 -20.76
CA ASP A 114 -11.77 3.66 -21.66
C ASP A 114 -12.40 4.86 -20.96
N THR A 115 -13.30 4.58 -20.00
CA THR A 115 -14.08 5.61 -19.32
C THR A 115 -13.58 5.95 -17.92
N HIS A 116 -12.68 5.16 -17.37
CA HIS A 116 -12.17 5.22 -15.98
C HIS A 116 -13.29 5.18 -14.92
N LYS A 117 -14.50 4.79 -15.31
CA LYS A 117 -15.63 4.63 -14.36
C LYS A 117 -15.52 3.32 -13.62
N LEU A 118 -15.97 3.35 -12.36
CA LEU A 118 -16.05 2.15 -11.53
C LEU A 118 -16.96 1.11 -12.17
N MET A 119 -16.52 -0.13 -12.17
CA MET A 119 -17.26 -1.29 -12.64
C MET A 119 -17.75 -2.13 -11.46
N ARG A 120 -18.91 -2.77 -11.65
CA ARG A 120 -19.38 -3.77 -10.68
C ARG A 120 -18.57 -5.06 -10.84
N LEU A 121 -18.28 -5.69 -9.70
CA LEU A 121 -17.52 -6.95 -9.67
C LEU A 121 -18.35 -8.18 -10.08
N SER A 122 -19.66 -8.03 -10.33
CA SER A 122 -20.60 -9.11 -10.69
C SER A 122 -20.26 -9.86 -11.99
N GLY A 123 -19.34 -9.36 -12.79
CA GLY A 123 -18.81 -10.07 -13.98
C GLY A 123 -17.48 -10.78 -13.74
N VAL A 124 -16.92 -10.68 -12.53
CA VAL A 124 -15.62 -11.24 -12.12
C VAL A 124 -15.80 -12.15 -10.89
N GLU A 125 -17.04 -12.62 -10.68
CA GLU A 125 -17.44 -13.43 -9.51
C GLU A 125 -16.78 -14.82 -9.46
N GLU A 126 -16.16 -15.26 -10.53
CA GLU A 126 -15.40 -16.51 -10.59
C GLU A 126 -14.06 -16.46 -9.81
N MET A 127 -13.70 -15.30 -9.26
CA MET A 127 -12.56 -15.21 -8.35
C MET A 127 -12.87 -16.00 -7.09
N ALA A 128 -12.37 -17.24 -7.06
CA ALA A 128 -12.54 -18.12 -5.91
C ALA A 128 -12.07 -17.41 -4.63
N THR A 129 -12.99 -17.21 -3.71
CA THR A 129 -12.68 -16.72 -2.38
C THR A 129 -12.00 -17.84 -1.62
N THR A 130 -10.70 -17.77 -1.45
CA THR A 130 -9.95 -18.72 -0.64
C THR A 130 -9.51 -18.04 0.63
N SER A 131 -10.06 -18.46 1.73
CA SER A 131 -9.68 -17.95 3.04
C SER A 131 -8.39 -18.60 3.51
N GLY A 132 -7.35 -17.79 3.70
CA GLY A 132 -6.08 -18.22 4.29
C GLY A 132 -6.11 -18.35 5.83
N GLY A 133 -7.21 -17.97 6.46
CA GLY A 133 -7.35 -18.08 7.90
C GLY A 133 -6.75 -16.94 8.72
N SER A 134 -6.51 -15.78 8.13
CA SER A 134 -5.86 -14.66 8.77
C SER A 134 -6.70 -13.90 9.78
N LEU A 135 -6.02 -13.22 10.70
CA LEU A 135 -6.58 -12.23 11.63
C LEU A 135 -7.15 -10.99 10.92
N CYS A 136 -6.76 -10.72 9.68
CA CYS A 136 -7.23 -9.58 8.89
C CYS A 136 -8.70 -9.65 8.47
N LYS A 137 -9.38 -10.78 8.64
CA LYS A 137 -10.77 -10.96 8.17
C LYS A 137 -11.77 -9.92 8.68
N THR A 138 -11.49 -9.31 9.82
CA THR A 138 -12.35 -8.30 10.44
C THR A 138 -11.94 -6.86 10.09
N ILE A 139 -10.79 -6.66 9.47
CA ILE A 139 -10.30 -5.32 9.15
C ILE A 139 -10.97 -4.81 7.88
N THR A 140 -11.64 -3.68 8.00
CA THR A 140 -12.23 -2.94 6.88
C THR A 140 -11.52 -1.59 6.75
N LEU A 141 -10.91 -1.36 5.59
CA LEU A 141 -10.20 -0.12 5.33
C LEU A 141 -11.21 1.01 5.02
N SER A 142 -11.25 2.01 5.88
CA SER A 142 -12.08 3.20 5.72
C SER A 142 -11.24 4.42 5.31
N LYS A 143 -11.92 5.49 4.91
CA LYS A 143 -11.28 6.79 4.73
C LYS A 143 -10.71 7.27 6.06
N LEU A 144 -9.51 7.82 6.02
CA LEU A 144 -8.89 8.41 7.18
C LEU A 144 -9.58 9.74 7.55
N ARG A 145 -9.62 10.04 8.83
CA ARG A 145 -10.09 11.35 9.31
C ARG A 145 -8.87 12.24 9.49
N ALA A 146 -8.83 13.34 8.74
CA ALA A 146 -7.80 14.35 8.93
C ALA A 146 -7.92 14.97 10.32
N PRO A 147 -6.80 15.22 11.02
CA PRO A 147 -6.80 15.99 12.25
C PRO A 147 -7.22 17.45 11.98
N LYS A 148 -7.57 18.18 13.06
CA LYS A 148 -7.99 19.58 12.94
C LYS A 148 -6.85 20.49 12.52
N GLU A 149 -5.64 20.20 12.99
CA GLU A 149 -4.44 20.99 12.73
C GLU A 149 -3.56 20.24 11.76
N LEU A 150 -3.24 20.89 10.65
CA LEU A 150 -2.35 20.40 9.60
C LEU A 150 -1.35 21.49 9.26
N HIS A 151 -0.11 21.09 9.05
CA HIS A 151 0.99 21.97 8.69
C HIS A 151 1.62 21.50 7.40
N GLU A 152 1.95 22.42 6.51
CA GLU A 152 2.72 22.12 5.31
C GLU A 152 4.12 21.67 5.72
N ALA A 153 4.53 20.53 5.19
CA ALA A 153 5.83 19.93 5.44
C ALA A 153 6.76 20.01 4.23
N GLU A 154 6.23 19.75 3.04
CA GLU A 154 7.01 19.67 1.82
C GLU A 154 6.13 19.95 0.60
N CYS A 155 6.73 20.58 -0.44
CA CYS A 155 6.14 20.64 -1.78
C CYS A 155 7.07 19.92 -2.76
N ARG A 156 6.59 18.84 -3.37
CA ARG A 156 7.38 17.94 -4.22
C ARG A 156 6.88 17.93 -5.66
N LEU A 157 7.83 18.03 -6.60
CA LEU A 157 7.56 17.81 -8.02
C LEU A 157 7.63 16.30 -8.33
N MET A 158 6.56 15.73 -8.87
CA MET A 158 6.53 14.35 -9.35
C MET A 158 7.44 14.19 -10.56
N ARG A 159 8.30 13.17 -10.55
CA ARG A 159 9.37 12.94 -11.53
C ARG A 159 9.15 11.64 -12.30
N TYR A 160 9.93 11.47 -13.38
CA TYR A 160 10.01 10.20 -14.13
C TYR A 160 10.29 8.99 -13.23
N SER A 161 11.23 9.12 -12.28
CA SER A 161 11.61 8.03 -11.37
C SER A 161 10.51 7.62 -10.38
N ASP A 162 9.44 8.40 -10.27
CA ASP A 162 8.29 8.08 -9.41
C ASP A 162 7.25 7.23 -10.13
N THR A 163 7.35 7.06 -11.46
CA THR A 163 6.28 6.47 -12.29
C THR A 163 6.40 4.96 -12.47
N ASP A 164 5.28 4.34 -12.77
CA ASP A 164 5.15 2.95 -13.17
C ASP A 164 4.77 2.78 -14.65
N ILE A 165 4.47 1.53 -15.05
CA ILE A 165 4.08 1.15 -16.41
C ILE A 165 2.82 1.86 -16.92
N ASN A 166 1.99 2.41 -16.01
CA ASN A 166 0.76 3.12 -16.37
C ASN A 166 1.03 4.63 -16.64
N GLY A 167 2.28 5.08 -16.46
CA GLY A 167 2.66 6.48 -16.61
C GLY A 167 2.20 7.39 -15.49
N HIS A 168 1.75 6.82 -14.37
CA HIS A 168 1.37 7.52 -13.16
C HIS A 168 2.39 7.28 -12.05
N VAL A 169 2.36 8.12 -11.01
CA VAL A 169 3.16 7.87 -9.80
C VAL A 169 2.77 6.51 -9.23
N ASN A 170 3.78 5.65 -9.05
CA ASN A 170 3.56 4.32 -8.51
C ASN A 170 2.99 4.39 -7.09
N ASN A 171 2.04 3.51 -6.78
CA ASN A 171 1.34 3.48 -5.49
C ASN A 171 2.29 3.42 -4.28
N THR A 172 3.42 2.74 -4.40
CA THR A 172 4.37 2.58 -3.31
C THR A 172 5.15 3.85 -2.99
N ARG A 173 5.30 4.76 -3.98
CA ARG A 173 6.01 6.04 -3.81
C ARG A 173 5.31 6.98 -2.81
N TYR A 174 4.00 6.89 -2.69
CA TYR A 174 3.27 7.69 -1.71
C TYR A 174 3.67 7.35 -0.27
N ALA A 175 4.16 6.13 0.00
CA ALA A 175 4.73 5.78 1.29
C ALA A 175 6.07 6.50 1.54
N ASP A 176 6.94 6.60 0.52
CA ASP A 176 8.17 7.37 0.63
C ASP A 176 7.85 8.85 0.89
N PHE A 177 6.93 9.43 0.13
CA PHE A 177 6.53 10.84 0.31
C PHE A 177 5.97 11.12 1.72
N ALA A 178 5.17 10.19 2.26
CA ALA A 178 4.65 10.32 3.61
C ALA A 178 5.75 10.21 4.68
N CYS A 179 6.73 9.33 4.47
CA CYS A 179 7.88 9.18 5.36
C CYS A 179 8.82 10.39 5.30
N ASP A 180 9.09 10.90 4.09
CA ASP A 180 9.92 12.08 3.88
C ASP A 180 9.28 13.33 4.54
N ALA A 181 7.97 13.52 4.37
CA ALA A 181 7.23 14.63 4.99
C ALA A 181 7.22 14.60 6.51
N LEU A 182 7.49 13.45 7.13
CA LEU A 182 7.61 13.27 8.58
C LEU A 182 9.06 13.24 9.08
N ASP A 183 10.04 13.48 8.19
CA ASP A 183 11.47 13.41 8.52
C ASP A 183 11.85 12.09 9.25
N MET A 184 11.56 10.97 8.62
CA MET A 184 11.84 9.65 9.19
C MET A 184 13.33 9.40 9.47
N VAL A 185 14.24 10.21 8.90
CA VAL A 185 15.67 10.16 9.21
C VAL A 185 15.92 10.56 10.65
N GLY A 186 15.15 11.54 11.17
CA GLY A 186 15.21 11.99 12.57
C GLY A 186 14.43 11.12 13.56
N LEU A 187 13.85 9.99 13.14
CA LEU A 187 13.11 9.11 14.05
C LEU A 187 14.03 8.50 15.11
N GLU A 188 13.58 8.48 16.37
CA GLU A 188 14.28 7.89 17.52
C GLU A 188 14.77 6.46 17.21
N GLU A 189 16.00 6.12 17.65
CA GLU A 189 16.65 4.84 17.31
C GLU A 189 15.87 3.60 17.77
N ASP A 190 15.14 3.72 18.89
CA ASP A 190 14.29 2.64 19.44
C ASP A 190 12.92 2.55 18.79
N ARG A 191 12.64 3.35 17.76
CA ARG A 191 11.36 3.40 17.04
C ARG A 191 11.46 2.85 15.63
N PHE A 192 10.36 2.26 15.17
CA PHE A 192 10.17 1.86 13.78
C PHE A 192 8.73 2.12 13.33
N LEU A 193 8.52 2.21 12.03
CA LEU A 193 7.19 2.32 11.45
C LEU A 193 6.48 0.96 11.53
N SER A 194 5.65 0.78 12.54
CA SER A 194 4.98 -0.50 12.82
C SER A 194 3.69 -0.69 12.03
N SER A 195 3.02 0.39 11.62
CA SER A 195 1.81 0.29 10.79
C SER A 195 1.64 1.52 9.92
N MET A 196 1.13 1.30 8.71
CA MET A 196 0.75 2.36 7.78
C MET A 196 -0.55 2.00 7.08
N GLN A 197 -1.46 2.95 6.98
CA GLN A 197 -2.57 2.91 6.04
C GLN A 197 -2.41 4.02 5.01
N ILE A 198 -2.58 3.69 3.73
CA ILE A 198 -2.62 4.68 2.64
C ILE A 198 -3.97 4.56 1.93
N GLY A 199 -4.62 5.70 1.70
CA GLY A 199 -5.74 5.87 0.81
C GLY A 199 -5.32 6.58 -0.47
N TYR A 200 -5.49 5.94 -1.63
CA TYR A 200 -5.20 6.50 -2.94
C TYR A 200 -6.46 7.16 -3.48
N LEU A 201 -6.48 8.49 -3.57
CA LEU A 201 -7.69 9.27 -3.85
C LEU A 201 -7.76 9.72 -5.31
N ALA A 202 -6.61 10.03 -5.90
CA ALA A 202 -6.47 10.35 -7.32
C ALA A 202 -5.04 10.12 -7.77
N GLU A 203 -4.88 9.83 -9.05
CA GLU A 203 -3.58 9.64 -9.69
C GLU A 203 -2.77 10.94 -9.72
N CYS A 204 -1.44 10.82 -9.57
CA CYS A 204 -0.49 11.89 -9.84
C CYS A 204 0.35 11.56 -11.07
N ARG A 205 0.77 12.59 -11.80
CA ARG A 205 1.57 12.46 -13.02
C ARG A 205 2.88 13.22 -12.92
N PRO A 206 3.89 12.84 -13.69
CA PRO A 206 5.12 13.63 -13.81
C PRO A 206 4.82 15.08 -14.20
N GLY A 207 5.52 16.02 -13.55
CA GLY A 207 5.32 17.45 -13.76
C GLY A 207 4.29 18.09 -12.84
N GLU A 208 3.50 17.31 -12.09
CA GLU A 208 2.60 17.83 -11.07
C GLU A 208 3.36 18.12 -9.77
N TYR A 209 2.99 19.23 -9.11
CA TYR A 209 3.43 19.54 -7.75
C TYR A 209 2.40 19.05 -6.75
N ILE A 210 2.89 18.40 -5.71
CA ILE A 210 2.06 17.89 -4.60
C ILE A 210 2.61 18.48 -3.30
N THR A 211 1.76 19.20 -2.59
CA THR A 211 2.05 19.73 -1.24
C THR A 211 1.67 18.70 -0.20
N MET A 212 2.64 18.29 0.61
CA MET A 212 2.41 17.39 1.75
C MET A 212 2.06 18.19 2.99
N GLU A 213 0.96 17.83 3.62
CA GLU A 213 0.59 18.36 4.93
C GLU A 213 0.60 17.23 5.96
N THR A 214 1.07 17.54 7.16
CA THR A 214 1.18 16.60 8.27
C THR A 214 0.42 17.07 9.49
N GLY A 215 -0.04 16.13 10.32
CA GLY A 215 -0.71 16.43 11.57
C GLY A 215 -0.64 15.29 12.57
N ALA A 216 -0.92 15.57 13.83
CA ALA A 216 -0.95 14.56 14.89
C ALA A 216 -2.29 13.81 14.89
N LEU A 217 -2.24 12.51 15.11
CA LEU A 217 -3.39 11.68 15.46
C LEU A 217 -3.30 11.30 16.94
N GLU A 218 -4.36 10.76 17.51
CA GLU A 218 -4.35 10.18 18.86
C GLU A 218 -3.26 9.11 18.97
N GLU A 219 -3.15 8.25 17.95
CA GLU A 219 -2.05 7.32 17.79
C GLU A 219 -1.36 7.56 16.46
N GLY A 220 -0.13 8.11 16.49
CA GLY A 220 0.70 8.27 15.30
C GLY A 220 0.56 9.60 14.58
N ARG A 221 0.74 9.60 13.28
CA ARG A 221 0.81 10.78 12.42
C ARG A 221 -0.08 10.61 11.20
N TYR A 222 -0.62 11.72 10.74
CA TYR A 222 -1.37 11.82 9.49
C TYR A 222 -0.56 12.60 8.46
N VAL A 223 -0.61 12.14 7.23
CA VAL A 223 -0.05 12.84 6.07
C VAL A 223 -1.08 12.86 4.96
N ARG A 224 -1.19 13.95 4.24
CA ARG A 224 -1.92 14.00 2.98
C ARG A 224 -1.14 14.77 1.93
N GLY A 225 -1.31 14.40 0.67
CA GLY A 225 -0.79 15.16 -0.47
C GLY A 225 -1.91 15.88 -1.20
N LEU A 226 -1.73 17.18 -1.45
CA LEU A 226 -2.68 18.03 -2.15
C LEU A 226 -2.10 18.47 -3.49
N ASP A 227 -2.93 18.51 -4.53
CA ASP A 227 -2.55 19.16 -5.78
C ASP A 227 -2.61 20.70 -5.67
N LYS A 228 -2.19 21.39 -6.72
CA LYS A 228 -2.19 22.86 -6.80
C LYS A 228 -3.58 23.52 -6.61
N MET A 229 -4.66 22.74 -6.71
CA MET A 229 -6.04 23.18 -6.49
C MET A 229 -6.52 22.85 -5.08
N GLY A 230 -5.64 22.34 -4.21
CA GLY A 230 -5.97 21.90 -2.85
C GLY A 230 -6.78 20.60 -2.79
N LYS A 231 -6.84 19.81 -3.89
CA LYS A 231 -7.55 18.53 -3.88
C LYS A 231 -6.63 17.42 -3.39
N PRO A 232 -7.09 16.58 -2.44
CA PRO A 232 -6.27 15.49 -1.94
C PRO A 232 -6.07 14.41 -3.00
N ARG A 233 -4.81 14.02 -3.17
CA ARG A 233 -4.35 12.95 -4.05
C ARG A 233 -4.15 11.64 -3.29
N PHE A 234 -3.69 11.72 -2.05
CA PHE A 234 -3.58 10.60 -1.15
C PHE A 234 -3.71 11.05 0.31
N GLU A 235 -3.95 10.10 1.19
CA GLU A 235 -3.93 10.26 2.64
C GLU A 235 -3.22 9.05 3.27
N ALA A 236 -2.47 9.27 4.34
CA ALA A 236 -1.78 8.21 5.06
C ALA A 236 -1.88 8.41 6.57
N SER A 237 -1.94 7.30 7.31
CA SER A 237 -1.70 7.27 8.76
C SER A 237 -0.52 6.37 9.06
N LEU A 238 0.37 6.82 9.93
CA LEU A 238 1.60 6.14 10.32
C LEU A 238 1.62 5.96 11.83
N ILE A 239 1.85 4.73 12.28
CA ILE A 239 1.95 4.37 13.70
C ILE A 239 3.35 3.81 13.95
N PHE A 240 3.98 4.27 15.02
CA PHE A 240 5.34 3.90 15.38
C PHE A 240 5.35 2.96 16.57
N GLY A 241 6.03 1.84 16.43
CA GLY A 241 6.30 0.87 17.49
C GLY A 241 7.67 1.09 18.11
N LYS A 242 7.90 0.46 19.25
CA LYS A 242 9.23 0.35 19.86
C LYS A 242 9.90 -0.92 19.40
N VAL A 243 11.19 -0.83 19.16
CA VAL A 243 12.04 -2.01 18.95
C VAL A 243 12.22 -2.66 20.31
N SER A 244 11.80 -3.91 20.44
CA SER A 244 12.12 -4.66 21.66
C SER A 244 13.62 -4.97 21.70
N PRO A 245 14.27 -4.81 22.85
CA PRO A 245 15.68 -5.11 23.02
C PRO A 245 15.99 -6.60 22.78
#